data_ccd855152d91d9750479478599f6c91d
#
_entry.id   ccd855152d91d9750479478599f6c91d
#
_cell.length_a   1.000
_cell.length_b   1.000
_cell.length_c   1.000
_cell.angle_alpha   90.00
_cell.angle_beta   90.00
_cell.angle_gamma   90.00
#
_symmetry.space_group_name_H-M   'P 1'
#
loop_
_entity.id
_entity.type
_entity.pdbx_description
1 polymer ?
#
loop_
_entity_poly.entity_id
_entity_poly.type
_entity_poly.pdbx_seq_one_letter_code
_entity_poly.pdbx_strand_id
1 'polypeptide(L)'
;MSCALTGGRKKPCKDAVGGIKKIHFVDFGNLGTITLTDDEVTDMAGAFTFHTYDVKGNSSLETNIQTSLENGTTFFESVVNLTLHKLTKEDNKELKLMSFGRPHLFVETFDGKLLLVGREHGAEVTGGTMVTGTAMGDLQGY
;
A
#
# COMPACT_ATOMS: atom_id res chain seq x y z
N MET A 1 11.85 24.37 -7.16
CA MET A 1 10.53 23.94 -6.63
C MET A 1 9.73 25.17 -6.22
N SER A 2 8.48 25.24 -6.64
CA SER A 2 7.59 26.32 -6.21
C SER A 2 6.89 25.93 -4.92
N CYS A 3 6.77 26.87 -3.99
CA CYS A 3 6.00 26.68 -2.75
C CYS A 3 4.56 27.21 -2.87
N ALA A 4 4.19 27.71 -4.05
CA ALA A 4 2.86 28.25 -4.29
C ALA A 4 1.87 27.15 -4.68
N LEU A 5 0.64 27.30 -4.24
CA LEU A 5 -0.45 26.43 -4.65
C LEU A 5 -0.84 26.72 -6.09
N THR A 6 -1.18 25.69 -6.83
CA THR A 6 -1.54 25.80 -8.25
C THR A 6 -3.03 25.68 -8.53
N GLY A 7 -3.83 25.31 -7.54
CA GLY A 7 -5.28 25.18 -7.71
C GLY A 7 -6.00 25.00 -6.40
N GLY A 8 -7.30 24.99 -6.49
CA GLY A 8 -8.20 24.75 -5.36
C GLY A 8 -9.01 23.49 -5.56
N ARG A 9 -9.88 23.22 -4.61
CA ARG A 9 -10.74 22.05 -4.64
C ARG A 9 -12.13 22.39 -4.16
N LYS A 10 -13.11 22.03 -4.96
CA LYS A 10 -14.52 22.11 -4.55
C LYS A 10 -14.91 20.85 -3.82
N LYS A 11 -15.93 20.93 -2.99
CA LYS A 11 -16.46 19.76 -2.30
C LYS A 11 -17.05 18.79 -3.33
N PRO A 12 -16.51 17.56 -3.44
CA PRO A 12 -17.02 16.58 -4.39
C PRO A 12 -18.35 15.96 -3.93
N CYS A 13 -18.98 15.21 -4.82
CA CYS A 13 -20.15 14.42 -4.48
C CYS A 13 -19.77 13.28 -3.50
N LYS A 14 -20.75 12.81 -2.75
CA LYS A 14 -20.55 11.74 -1.75
C LYS A 14 -20.65 10.37 -2.41
N ASP A 15 -19.79 10.09 -3.37
CA ASP A 15 -19.78 8.83 -4.13
C ASP A 15 -18.53 7.97 -3.91
N ALA A 16 -17.67 8.38 -2.99
CA ALA A 16 -16.48 7.60 -2.66
C ALA A 16 -16.77 6.53 -1.60
N VAL A 17 -16.06 5.42 -1.72
CA VAL A 17 -16.14 4.29 -0.78
C VAL A 17 -14.77 4.05 -0.19
N GLY A 18 -14.71 3.88 1.12
CA GLY A 18 -13.46 3.59 1.82
C GLY A 18 -13.07 2.12 1.75
N GLY A 19 -11.78 1.85 1.99
CA GLY A 19 -11.23 0.51 2.13
C GLY A 19 -10.39 0.06 0.96
N ILE A 20 -9.66 -1.03 1.18
CA ILE A 20 -8.77 -1.66 0.22
C ILE A 20 -9.42 -2.95 -0.29
N LYS A 21 -9.48 -3.10 -1.60
CA LYS A 21 -10.02 -4.28 -2.25
C LYS A 21 -8.94 -5.35 -2.45
N LYS A 22 -7.81 -4.96 -3.02
CA LYS A 22 -6.70 -5.85 -3.33
C LYS A 22 -5.37 -5.15 -3.12
N ILE A 23 -4.34 -5.94 -2.88
CA ILE A 23 -2.95 -5.46 -2.90
C ILE A 23 -2.13 -6.33 -3.83
N HIS A 24 -1.30 -5.67 -4.63
CA HIS A 24 -0.36 -6.32 -5.53
C HIS A 24 1.05 -6.03 -5.08
N PHE A 25 1.84 -7.08 -4.91
CA PHE A 25 3.25 -6.96 -4.52
C PHE A 25 4.15 -7.19 -5.73
N VAL A 26 5.18 -6.37 -5.86
CA VAL A 26 6.22 -6.52 -6.88
C VAL A 26 7.57 -6.53 -6.17
N ASP A 27 8.44 -7.46 -6.52
CA ASP A 27 9.77 -7.55 -5.93
C ASP A 27 10.56 -6.27 -6.13
N PHE A 28 11.41 -5.91 -5.16
CA PHE A 28 12.20 -4.70 -5.20
C PHE A 28 13.12 -4.70 -6.44
N GLY A 29 13.08 -3.59 -7.16
CA GLY A 29 13.88 -3.39 -8.36
C GLY A 29 13.25 -3.88 -9.66
N ASN A 30 12.07 -4.51 -9.60
CA ASN A 30 11.41 -5.07 -10.78
C ASN A 30 10.32 -4.17 -11.37
N LEU A 31 10.24 -2.91 -10.95
CA LEU A 31 9.21 -1.99 -11.46
C LEU A 31 9.44 -1.48 -12.89
N GLY A 32 10.66 -1.59 -13.42
CA GLY A 32 10.98 -1.03 -14.73
C GLY A 32 10.94 0.51 -14.72
N THR A 33 10.72 1.10 -15.90
CA THR A 33 10.64 2.55 -16.05
C THR A 33 9.22 3.04 -15.81
N ILE A 34 9.08 4.03 -14.94
CA ILE A 34 7.78 4.63 -14.60
C ILE A 34 7.73 6.04 -15.15
N THR A 35 6.68 6.35 -15.91
CA THR A 35 6.42 7.68 -16.43
C THR A 35 5.37 8.37 -15.56
N LEU A 36 5.70 9.57 -15.07
CA LEU A 36 4.81 10.36 -14.24
C LEU A 36 4.35 11.60 -14.99
N THR A 37 3.06 11.92 -14.86
CA THR A 37 2.48 13.17 -15.33
C THR A 37 1.62 13.73 -14.19
N ASP A 38 1.97 14.93 -13.70
CA ASP A 38 1.29 15.58 -12.56
C ASP A 38 1.18 14.65 -11.33
N ASP A 39 2.29 13.96 -11.00
CA ASP A 39 2.39 12.99 -9.90
C ASP A 39 1.50 11.75 -10.09
N GLU A 40 0.95 11.55 -11.27
CA GLU A 40 0.21 10.34 -11.63
C GLU A 40 1.07 9.44 -12.49
N VAL A 41 1.06 8.14 -12.19
CA VAL A 41 1.75 7.15 -13.02
C VAL A 41 0.93 6.91 -14.28
N THR A 42 1.43 7.39 -15.42
CA THR A 42 0.73 7.26 -16.71
C THR A 42 1.18 6.07 -17.52
N ASP A 43 2.41 5.61 -17.28
CA ASP A 43 2.95 4.46 -18.00
C ASP A 43 4.04 3.77 -17.17
N MET A 44 4.18 2.45 -17.36
CA MET A 44 5.23 1.66 -16.76
C MET A 44 5.80 0.72 -17.82
N ALA A 45 7.07 0.91 -18.14
CA ALA A 45 7.77 0.08 -19.10
C ALA A 45 8.42 -1.12 -18.39
N GLY A 46 8.48 -2.26 -19.10
CA GLY A 46 9.08 -3.48 -18.61
C GLY A 46 8.05 -4.54 -18.23
N ALA A 47 8.51 -5.78 -18.13
CA ALA A 47 7.70 -6.91 -17.72
C ALA A 47 7.97 -7.20 -16.25
N PHE A 48 6.93 -7.24 -15.43
CA PHE A 48 7.05 -7.61 -14.03
C PHE A 48 5.85 -8.46 -13.60
N THR A 49 6.07 -9.27 -12.58
CA THR A 49 5.06 -10.19 -12.06
C THR A 49 4.44 -9.61 -10.80
N PHE A 50 3.13 -9.52 -10.79
CA PHE A 50 2.36 -9.14 -9.61
C PHE A 50 1.99 -10.37 -8.79
N HIS A 51 2.16 -10.25 -7.49
CA HIS A 51 1.62 -11.20 -6.52
C HIS A 51 0.42 -10.54 -5.87
N THR A 52 -0.77 -11.01 -6.19
CA THR A 52 -2.03 -10.38 -5.77
C THR A 52 -2.59 -11.03 -4.53
N TYR A 53 -2.95 -10.22 -3.54
CA TYR A 53 -3.65 -10.66 -2.34
C TYR A 53 -5.00 -9.97 -2.27
N ASP A 54 -6.06 -10.76 -2.14
CA ASP A 54 -7.40 -10.25 -1.85
C ASP A 54 -7.50 -9.97 -0.35
N VAL A 55 -7.85 -8.75 0.00
CA VAL A 55 -8.00 -8.33 1.39
C VAL A 55 -9.41 -7.83 1.65
N LYS A 56 -9.93 -8.13 2.82
CA LYS A 56 -11.26 -7.68 3.25
C LYS A 56 -11.22 -7.23 4.70
N GLY A 57 -12.17 -6.40 5.05
CA GLY A 57 -12.35 -5.95 6.41
C GLY A 57 -11.38 -4.85 6.79
N ASN A 58 -10.65 -5.04 7.87
CA ASN A 58 -9.86 -3.99 8.52
C ASN A 58 -8.50 -3.74 7.88
N SER A 59 -8.46 -3.65 6.53
CA SER A 59 -7.24 -3.31 5.82
C SER A 59 -7.28 -1.84 5.40
N SER A 60 -6.16 -1.13 5.56
CA SER A 60 -6.11 0.30 5.28
C SER A 60 -4.74 0.75 4.79
N LEU A 61 -4.75 1.84 4.03
CA LEU A 61 -3.56 2.61 3.67
C LEU A 61 -3.74 4.02 4.23
N GLU A 62 -2.78 4.49 4.99
CA GLU A 62 -2.78 5.83 5.54
C GLU A 62 -1.46 6.50 5.25
N THR A 63 -1.50 7.71 4.72
CA THR A 63 -0.30 8.52 4.47
C THR A 63 -0.33 9.74 5.38
N ASN A 64 0.69 9.87 6.21
CA ASN A 64 0.85 10.99 7.13
C ASN A 64 1.85 11.98 6.58
N ILE A 65 1.53 13.26 6.69
CA ILE A 65 2.42 14.35 6.31
C ILE A 65 3.15 14.81 7.57
N GLN A 66 4.47 14.71 7.56
CA GLN A 66 5.32 15.13 8.67
C GLN A 66 6.09 16.37 8.27
N THR A 67 5.91 17.45 9.00
CA THR A 67 6.61 18.69 8.72
C THR A 67 7.30 19.20 9.98
N SER A 68 8.49 19.79 9.82
CA SER A 68 9.20 20.46 10.90
C SER A 68 9.56 21.87 10.49
N LEU A 69 9.01 22.84 11.18
CA LEU A 69 9.32 24.25 10.92
C LEU A 69 10.77 24.58 11.32
N GLU A 70 11.22 24.03 12.44
CA GLU A 70 12.58 24.26 12.95
C GLU A 70 13.66 23.72 12.01
N ASN A 71 13.45 22.53 11.47
CA ASN A 71 14.42 21.85 10.61
C ASN A 71 14.19 22.13 9.12
N GLY A 72 13.08 22.77 8.77
CA GLY A 72 12.73 23.05 7.37
C GLY A 72 12.50 21.80 6.54
N THR A 73 12.04 20.72 7.14
CA THR A 73 11.84 19.42 6.48
C THR A 73 10.38 19.04 6.37
N THR A 74 10.06 18.32 5.30
CA THR A 74 8.72 17.74 5.09
C THR A 74 8.90 16.39 4.44
N PHE A 75 8.21 15.39 4.97
CA PHE A 75 8.18 14.04 4.36
C PHE A 75 6.81 13.39 4.54
N PHE A 76 6.55 12.40 3.70
CA PHE A 76 5.32 11.63 3.74
C PHE A 76 5.63 10.23 4.23
N GLU A 77 4.87 9.76 5.21
CA GLU A 77 4.99 8.40 5.73
C GLU A 77 3.71 7.64 5.41
N SER A 78 3.84 6.56 4.64
CA SER A 78 2.71 5.71 4.26
C SER A 78 2.74 4.42 5.06
N VAL A 79 1.62 4.09 5.68
CA VAL A 79 1.46 2.86 6.47
C VAL A 79 0.31 2.05 5.88
N VAL A 80 0.61 0.79 5.56
CA VAL A 80 -0.38 -0.15 5.06
C VAL A 80 -0.62 -1.23 6.11
N ASN A 81 -1.85 -1.35 6.55
CA ASN A 81 -2.27 -2.39 7.49
C ASN A 81 -3.15 -3.39 6.75
N LEU A 82 -2.79 -4.67 6.82
CA LEU A 82 -3.49 -5.74 6.14
C LEU A 82 -4.03 -6.75 7.12
N THR A 83 -5.23 -7.23 6.84
CA THR A 83 -5.80 -8.36 7.56
C THR A 83 -6.12 -9.45 6.55
N LEU A 84 -5.46 -10.60 6.70
CA LEU A 84 -5.66 -11.76 5.85
C LEU A 84 -6.35 -12.85 6.65
N HIS A 85 -7.36 -13.45 6.06
CA HIS A 85 -8.17 -14.48 6.69
C HIS A 85 -7.61 -15.86 6.36
N LYS A 86 -7.72 -16.77 7.30
CA LYS A 86 -7.31 -18.17 7.18
C LYS A 86 -5.79 -18.36 7.12
N LEU A 87 -5.30 -19.25 7.95
CA LEU A 87 -3.87 -19.63 7.94
C LEU A 87 -3.66 -20.73 6.89
N THR A 88 -2.68 -20.51 6.02
CA THR A 88 -2.27 -21.51 5.04
C THR A 88 -0.76 -21.68 5.05
N LYS A 89 -0.27 -22.83 4.63
CA LYS A 89 1.15 -23.12 4.54
C LYS A 89 1.84 -22.19 3.54
N GLU A 90 1.19 -21.97 2.41
CA GLU A 90 1.71 -21.12 1.34
C GLU A 90 1.81 -19.65 1.79
N ASP A 91 0.79 -19.15 2.47
CA ASP A 91 0.78 -17.77 2.97
C ASP A 91 1.85 -17.56 4.04
N ASN A 92 2.06 -18.53 4.94
CA ASN A 92 3.13 -18.45 5.92
C ASN A 92 4.50 -18.31 5.26
N LYS A 93 4.75 -19.06 4.19
CA LYS A 93 5.98 -19.00 3.43
C LYS A 93 6.15 -17.64 2.75
N GLU A 94 5.12 -17.16 2.08
CA GLU A 94 5.15 -15.90 1.35
C GLU A 94 5.33 -14.70 2.28
N LEU A 95 4.65 -14.68 3.43
CA LEU A 95 4.81 -13.62 4.41
C LEU A 95 6.21 -13.60 5.04
N LYS A 96 6.80 -14.78 5.24
CA LYS A 96 8.17 -14.88 5.71
C LYS A 96 9.14 -14.29 4.68
N LEU A 97 8.99 -14.62 3.41
CA LEU A 97 9.81 -14.05 2.34
C LEU A 97 9.62 -12.54 2.23
N MET A 98 8.40 -12.07 2.36
CA MET A 98 8.07 -10.66 2.32
C MET A 98 8.75 -9.89 3.45
N SER A 99 8.86 -10.48 4.64
CA SER A 99 9.48 -9.83 5.80
C SER A 99 10.99 -9.61 5.64
N PHE A 100 11.64 -10.34 4.74
CA PHE A 100 13.08 -10.17 4.46
C PHE A 100 13.34 -9.19 3.32
N GLY A 101 12.34 -8.85 2.53
CA GLY A 101 12.48 -8.02 1.36
C GLY A 101 11.85 -6.64 1.52
N ARG A 102 11.87 -5.87 0.44
CA ARG A 102 11.27 -4.55 0.37
C ARG A 102 10.40 -4.44 -0.89
N PRO A 103 9.24 -5.11 -0.94
CA PRO A 103 8.43 -5.11 -2.16
C PRO A 103 7.84 -3.74 -2.46
N HIS A 104 7.57 -3.48 -3.73
CA HIS A 104 6.73 -2.36 -4.13
C HIS A 104 5.28 -2.78 -4.04
N LEU A 105 4.41 -1.87 -3.64
CA LEU A 105 3.00 -2.16 -3.43
C LEU A 105 2.11 -1.35 -4.36
N PHE A 106 1.14 -2.02 -4.97
CA PHE A 106 0.03 -1.36 -5.64
C PHE A 106 -1.24 -1.67 -4.85
N VAL A 107 -1.88 -0.64 -4.35
CA VAL A 107 -3.10 -0.75 -3.54
C VAL A 107 -4.30 -0.40 -4.40
N GLU A 108 -5.21 -1.35 -4.57
CA GLU A 108 -6.47 -1.14 -5.28
C GLU A 108 -7.59 -0.88 -4.29
N THR A 109 -8.27 0.25 -4.44
CA THR A 109 -9.38 0.63 -3.56
C THR A 109 -10.72 0.12 -4.09
N PHE A 110 -11.77 0.14 -3.24
CA PHE A 110 -13.10 -0.27 -3.66
C PHE A 110 -13.71 0.64 -4.72
N ASP A 111 -13.30 1.90 -4.78
CA ASP A 111 -13.78 2.84 -5.82
C ASP A 111 -12.93 2.84 -7.10
N GLY A 112 -12.04 1.87 -7.24
CA GLY A 112 -11.31 1.62 -8.49
C GLY A 112 -10.01 2.37 -8.64
N LYS A 113 -9.53 3.06 -7.61
CA LYS A 113 -8.25 3.76 -7.65
C LYS A 113 -7.11 2.79 -7.38
N LEU A 114 -5.99 3.01 -8.07
CA LEU A 114 -4.77 2.25 -7.87
C LEU A 114 -3.67 3.18 -7.37
N LEU A 115 -3.14 2.87 -6.20
CA LEU A 115 -2.12 3.68 -5.54
C LEU A 115 -0.79 2.93 -5.49
N LEU A 116 0.30 3.57 -5.89
CA LEU A 116 1.65 3.00 -5.81
C LEU A 116 2.32 3.44 -4.52
N VAL A 117 2.75 2.48 -3.72
CA VAL A 117 3.47 2.72 -2.46
C VAL A 117 4.86 2.12 -2.55
N GLY A 118 5.85 2.87 -2.09
CA GLY A 118 7.23 2.40 -2.07
C GLY A 118 7.90 2.38 -3.44
N ARG A 119 7.68 3.41 -4.25
CA ARG A 119 8.22 3.47 -5.62
C ARG A 119 9.75 3.43 -5.68
N GLU A 120 10.43 4.19 -4.83
CA GLU A 120 11.89 4.32 -4.88
C GLU A 120 12.61 3.36 -3.96
N HIS A 121 12.11 3.19 -2.74
CA HIS A 121 12.79 2.43 -1.70
C HIS A 121 12.07 1.15 -1.28
N GLY A 122 10.91 0.87 -1.89
CA GLY A 122 10.07 -0.24 -1.49
C GLY A 122 9.37 0.01 -0.16
N ALA A 123 8.70 -1.01 0.34
CA ALA A 123 8.03 -0.99 1.63
C ALA A 123 8.59 -2.10 2.51
N GLU A 124 8.71 -1.84 3.80
CA GLU A 124 9.22 -2.81 4.76
C GLU A 124 8.10 -3.31 5.67
N VAL A 125 8.16 -4.58 6.02
CA VAL A 125 7.27 -5.14 7.03
C VAL A 125 7.81 -4.74 8.40
N THR A 126 7.10 -3.89 9.09
CA THR A 126 7.51 -3.40 10.41
C THR A 126 7.00 -4.26 11.55
N GLY A 127 6.03 -5.11 11.28
CA GLY A 127 5.48 -6.02 12.27
C GLY A 127 4.25 -6.74 11.74
N GLY A 128 3.85 -7.75 12.48
CA GLY A 128 2.66 -8.50 12.16
C GLY A 128 2.43 -9.59 13.19
N THR A 129 1.24 -10.14 13.18
CA THR A 129 0.87 -11.23 14.07
C THR A 129 0.19 -12.34 13.27
N MET A 130 0.36 -13.56 13.74
CA MET A 130 -0.36 -14.71 13.24
C MET A 130 -1.23 -15.24 14.37
N VAL A 131 -2.52 -15.33 14.15
CA VAL A 131 -3.48 -15.68 15.19
C VAL A 131 -4.35 -16.85 14.78
N THR A 132 -4.67 -17.70 15.74
CA THR A 132 -5.59 -18.82 15.54
C THR A 132 -7.00 -18.51 16.05
N GLY A 133 -7.11 -17.51 16.93
CA GLY A 133 -8.34 -17.26 17.66
C GLY A 133 -8.58 -18.24 18.79
N THR A 134 -9.56 -17.98 19.62
CA THR A 134 -9.96 -18.86 20.73
C THR A 134 -11.39 -19.37 20.57
N ALA A 135 -12.29 -18.57 20.01
CA ALA A 135 -13.66 -18.95 19.73
C ALA A 135 -13.85 -19.20 18.24
N MET A 136 -14.94 -19.87 17.86
CA MET A 136 -15.21 -20.20 16.46
C MET A 136 -15.39 -18.96 15.57
N GLY A 137 -15.87 -17.86 16.15
CA GLY A 137 -16.06 -16.60 15.42
C GLY A 137 -14.85 -15.68 15.37
N ASP A 138 -13.74 -16.05 16.02
CA ASP A 138 -12.54 -15.23 16.05
C ASP A 138 -11.75 -15.27 14.74
N LEU A 139 -10.93 -14.26 14.52
CA LEU A 139 -10.03 -14.21 13.37
C LEU A 139 -9.01 -15.35 13.45
N GLN A 140 -8.90 -16.11 12.37
CA GLN A 140 -7.74 -16.96 12.11
C GLN A 140 -7.04 -16.40 10.88
N GLY A 141 -5.83 -15.92 11.05
CA GLY A 141 -5.11 -15.32 9.93
C GLY A 141 -3.97 -14.42 10.38
N TYR A 142 -3.77 -13.36 9.63
CA TYR A 142 -2.61 -12.46 9.77
C TYR A 142 -3.01 -11.01 9.96
#